data_ed4c5450a416cd3bec6eb0ce8d7163a4
#
_entry.id   ed4c5450a416cd3bec6eb0ce8d7163a4
#
_cell.length_a   1.000
_cell.length_b   1.000
_cell.length_c   1.000
_cell.angle_alpha   90.00
_cell.angle_beta   90.00
_cell.angle_gamma   90.00
#
_symmetry.space_group_name_H-M   'P 1'
#
loop_
_entity.id
_entity.type
_entity.pdbx_description
1 polymer ?
#
loop_
_entity_poly.entity_id
_entity_poly.type
_entity_poly.pdbx_seq_one_letter_code
_entity_poly.pdbx_strand_id
1 'polypeptide(L)'
;MMNTLEKLELLSENCSDRTELDRIIGQLLSIILTRHRQKLAIYDQDIKKFEQTYKLDSNQFIQQFEAGILGDEMDFFEWFSLCELRQDILVKIGKLEKAL
;
A
#
# COMPACT_ATOMS: atom_id res chain seq x y z
N MET A 1 -19.85 21.95 8.28
CA MET A 1 -18.87 20.95 8.75
C MET A 1 -17.47 21.39 8.33
N MET A 2 -16.50 21.23 9.20
CA MET A 2 -15.11 21.62 8.92
C MET A 2 -14.48 20.70 7.89
N ASN A 3 -13.69 21.26 6.99
CA ASN A 3 -12.90 20.49 6.02
C ASN A 3 -11.58 19.99 6.67
N THR A 4 -10.82 19.22 5.92
CA THR A 4 -9.57 18.63 6.42
C THR A 4 -8.54 19.68 6.84
N LEU A 5 -8.36 20.74 6.02
CA LEU A 5 -7.41 21.82 6.34
C LEU A 5 -7.79 22.53 7.62
N GLU A 6 -9.06 22.85 7.80
CA GLU A 6 -9.56 23.50 9.02
C GLU A 6 -9.30 22.62 10.25
N LYS A 7 -9.50 21.31 10.12
CA LYS A 7 -9.21 20.36 11.19
C LYS A 7 -7.73 20.31 11.55
N LEU A 8 -6.85 20.36 10.53
CA LEU A 8 -5.40 20.40 10.75
C LEU A 8 -4.97 21.68 11.45
N GLU A 9 -5.53 22.82 11.05
CA GLU A 9 -5.27 24.11 11.69
C GLU A 9 -5.71 24.07 13.16
N LEU A 10 -6.90 23.54 13.42
CA LEU A 10 -7.42 23.42 14.77
C LEU A 10 -6.53 22.51 15.63
N LEU A 11 -6.05 21.41 15.06
CA LEU A 11 -5.10 20.51 15.75
C LEU A 11 -3.83 21.26 16.12
N SER A 12 -3.27 22.02 15.18
CA SER A 12 -2.04 22.79 15.41
C SER A 12 -2.24 23.83 16.50
N GLU A 13 -3.37 24.55 16.48
CA GLU A 13 -3.69 25.58 17.48
C GLU A 13 -3.83 25.02 18.91
N ASN A 14 -4.21 23.76 19.02
CA ASN A 14 -4.47 23.13 20.31
C ASN A 14 -3.29 22.28 20.82
N CYS A 15 -2.20 22.24 20.10
CA CYS A 15 -0.97 21.62 20.58
C CYS A 15 -0.11 22.66 21.30
N SER A 16 0.50 22.28 22.41
CA SER A 16 1.30 23.20 23.25
C SER A 16 2.57 23.65 22.55
N ASP A 17 3.17 22.79 21.71
CA ASP A 17 4.38 23.11 20.96
C ASP A 17 4.49 22.19 19.74
N ARG A 18 5.55 22.41 18.94
CA ARG A 18 5.80 21.63 17.73
C ARG A 18 6.11 20.16 18.04
N THR A 19 6.77 19.88 19.14
CA THR A 19 7.11 18.53 19.58
C THR A 19 5.84 17.71 19.82
N GLU A 20 4.87 18.30 20.50
CA GLU A 20 3.57 17.64 20.73
C GLU A 20 2.83 17.39 19.41
N LEU A 21 2.82 18.37 18.51
CA LEU A 21 2.19 18.22 17.20
C LEU A 21 2.87 17.11 16.40
N ASP A 22 4.19 17.08 16.35
CA ASP A 22 4.94 16.03 15.64
C ASP A 22 4.64 14.65 16.21
N ARG A 23 4.52 14.53 17.54
CA ARG A 23 4.20 13.26 18.18
C ARG A 23 2.82 12.76 17.76
N ILE A 24 1.82 13.65 17.75
CA ILE A 24 0.45 13.30 17.36
C ILE A 24 0.38 12.91 15.89
N ILE A 25 1.01 13.70 15.03
CA ILE A 25 1.08 13.39 13.59
C ILE A 25 1.79 12.04 13.39
N GLY A 26 2.89 11.79 14.09
CA GLY A 26 3.60 10.52 14.03
C GLY A 26 2.71 9.33 14.42
N GLN A 27 1.87 9.49 15.44
CA GLN A 27 0.92 8.46 15.84
C GLN A 27 -0.10 8.17 14.73
N LEU A 28 -0.62 9.21 14.07
CA LEU A 28 -1.55 9.06 12.97
C LEU A 28 -0.89 8.34 11.78
N LEU A 29 0.33 8.73 11.44
CA LEU A 29 1.10 8.08 10.36
C LEU A 29 1.40 6.62 10.68
N SER A 30 1.67 6.30 11.94
CA SER A 30 1.90 4.91 12.38
C SER A 30 0.65 4.04 12.21
N ILE A 31 -0.53 4.59 12.47
CA ILE A 31 -1.80 3.89 12.24
C ILE A 31 -1.96 3.54 10.77
N ILE A 32 -1.69 4.51 9.89
CA ILE A 32 -1.78 4.30 8.44
C ILE A 32 -0.76 3.27 7.96
N LEU A 33 0.46 3.35 8.47
CA LEU A 33 1.52 2.39 8.15
C LEU A 33 1.10 0.96 8.52
N THR A 34 0.50 0.78 9.69
CA THR A 34 -0.01 -0.54 10.12
C THR A 34 -1.07 -1.06 9.15
N ARG A 35 -2.00 -0.19 8.71
CA ARG A 35 -3.03 -0.56 7.74
C ARG A 35 -2.42 -0.97 6.40
N HIS A 36 -1.40 -0.26 5.94
CA HIS A 36 -0.72 -0.59 4.69
C HIS A 36 0.00 -1.93 4.77
N ARG A 37 0.65 -2.21 5.90
CA ARG A 37 1.32 -3.50 6.13
C ARG A 37 0.32 -4.66 6.13
N GLN A 38 -0.87 -4.46 6.69
CA GLN A 38 -1.93 -5.45 6.66
C GLN A 38 -2.42 -5.71 5.24
N LYS A 39 -2.60 -4.66 4.43
CA LYS A 39 -2.96 -4.80 3.01
C LYS A 39 -1.88 -5.53 2.23
N LEU A 40 -0.62 -5.19 2.47
CA LEU A 40 0.50 -5.86 1.82
C LEU A 40 0.49 -7.36 2.09
N ALA A 41 0.23 -7.75 3.33
CA ALA A 41 0.16 -9.16 3.69
C ALA A 41 -0.96 -9.89 2.93
N ILE A 42 -2.10 -9.23 2.74
CA ILE A 42 -3.22 -9.78 1.97
C ILE A 42 -2.84 -9.93 0.49
N TYR A 43 -2.24 -8.89 -0.09
CA TYR A 43 -1.79 -8.95 -1.49
C TYR A 43 -0.77 -10.07 -1.70
N ASP A 44 0.20 -10.20 -0.80
CA ASP A 44 1.22 -11.25 -0.87
C ASP A 44 0.60 -12.65 -0.79
N GLN A 45 -0.40 -12.81 0.07
CA GLN A 45 -1.10 -14.09 0.22
C GLN A 45 -1.86 -14.47 -1.06
N ASP A 46 -2.57 -13.49 -1.64
CA ASP A 46 -3.35 -13.73 -2.85
C ASP A 46 -2.44 -13.97 -4.07
N ILE A 47 -1.36 -13.22 -4.18
CA ILE A 47 -0.36 -13.42 -5.24
C ILE A 47 0.26 -14.81 -5.13
N LYS A 48 0.59 -15.23 -3.92
CA LYS A 48 1.17 -16.56 -3.69
C LYS A 48 0.26 -17.69 -4.14
N LYS A 49 -1.06 -17.53 -3.97
CA LYS A 49 -2.04 -18.51 -4.45
C LYS A 49 -1.98 -18.66 -5.97
N PHE A 50 -1.88 -17.55 -6.69
CA PHE A 50 -1.73 -17.57 -8.14
C PHE A 50 -0.41 -18.22 -8.55
N GLU A 51 0.69 -17.87 -7.89
CA GLU A 51 1.99 -18.48 -8.17
C GLU A 51 1.98 -19.98 -8.00
N GLN A 52 1.29 -20.47 -6.97
CA GLN A 52 1.16 -21.91 -6.71
C GLN A 52 0.24 -22.59 -7.74
N THR A 53 -0.86 -21.94 -8.09
CA THR A 53 -1.84 -22.48 -9.04
C THR A 53 -1.24 -22.65 -10.43
N TYR A 54 -0.49 -21.64 -10.89
CA TYR A 54 0.06 -21.61 -12.24
C TYR A 54 1.52 -22.05 -12.30
N LYS A 55 2.14 -22.35 -11.16
CA LYS A 55 3.54 -22.79 -11.05
C LYS A 55 4.50 -21.85 -11.75
N LEU A 56 4.33 -20.55 -11.48
CA LEU A 56 5.05 -19.47 -12.13
C LEU A 56 5.27 -18.35 -11.11
N ASP A 57 6.47 -17.80 -11.02
CA ASP A 57 6.67 -16.65 -10.15
C ASP A 57 6.09 -15.38 -10.82
N SER A 58 5.83 -14.36 -10.01
CA SER A 58 5.17 -13.15 -10.49
C SER A 58 6.02 -12.37 -11.48
N ASN A 59 7.34 -12.40 -11.38
CA ASN A 59 8.23 -11.71 -12.32
C ASN A 59 8.12 -12.33 -13.70
N GLN A 60 8.15 -13.66 -13.79
CA GLN A 60 7.97 -14.39 -15.04
C GLN A 60 6.56 -14.19 -15.59
N PHE A 61 5.56 -14.23 -14.71
CA PHE A 61 4.17 -13.97 -15.09
C PHE A 61 4.01 -12.60 -15.75
N ILE A 62 4.53 -11.55 -15.12
CA ILE A 62 4.41 -10.18 -15.64
C ILE A 62 5.05 -10.07 -17.02
N GLN A 63 6.23 -10.64 -17.21
CA GLN A 63 6.91 -10.64 -18.50
C GLN A 63 6.06 -11.31 -19.59
N GLN A 64 5.49 -12.47 -19.29
CA GLN A 64 4.67 -13.22 -20.26
C GLN A 64 3.33 -12.52 -20.50
N PHE A 65 2.74 -11.95 -19.48
CA PHE A 65 1.48 -11.21 -19.57
C PHE A 65 1.64 -9.97 -20.46
N GLU A 66 2.68 -9.19 -20.24
CA GLU A 66 2.95 -7.99 -21.02
C GLU A 66 3.35 -8.32 -22.47
N ALA A 67 3.96 -9.46 -22.68
CA ALA A 67 4.33 -9.93 -24.03
C ALA A 67 3.13 -10.51 -24.80
N GLY A 68 1.97 -10.64 -24.16
CA GLY A 68 0.77 -11.17 -24.78
C GLY A 68 0.81 -12.68 -25.03
N ILE A 69 1.71 -13.39 -24.36
CA ILE A 69 1.88 -14.85 -24.51
C ILE A 69 0.78 -15.62 -23.80
N LEU A 70 0.26 -15.05 -22.70
CA LEU A 70 -0.79 -15.68 -21.89
C LEU A 70 -2.17 -15.32 -22.43
N GLY A 71 -3.17 -16.17 -22.14
CA GLY A 71 -4.55 -15.95 -22.57
C GLY A 71 -5.24 -14.82 -21.79
N ASP A 72 -6.53 -14.64 -22.07
CA ASP A 72 -7.36 -13.57 -21.53
C ASP A 72 -8.13 -13.99 -20.27
N GLU A 73 -7.62 -14.95 -19.52
CA GLU A 73 -8.33 -15.41 -18.32
C GLU A 73 -8.37 -14.31 -17.26
N MET A 74 -9.50 -14.24 -16.56
CA MET A 74 -9.72 -13.25 -15.51
C MET A 74 -8.67 -13.33 -14.42
N ASP A 75 -8.18 -14.52 -14.10
CA ASP A 75 -7.13 -14.73 -13.10
C ASP A 75 -5.86 -13.94 -13.42
N PHE A 76 -5.52 -13.84 -14.70
CA PHE A 76 -4.29 -13.12 -15.11
C PHE A 76 -4.43 -11.62 -14.91
N PHE A 77 -5.60 -11.06 -15.19
CA PHE A 77 -5.87 -9.65 -14.95
C PHE A 77 -5.89 -9.35 -13.45
N GLU A 78 -6.49 -10.22 -12.66
CA GLU A 78 -6.50 -10.09 -11.20
C GLU A 78 -5.09 -10.17 -10.62
N TRP A 79 -4.32 -11.17 -11.04
CA TRP A 79 -2.94 -11.34 -10.59
C TRP A 79 -2.07 -10.11 -10.93
N PHE A 80 -2.17 -9.62 -12.16
CA PHE A 80 -1.44 -8.43 -12.58
C PHE A 80 -1.83 -7.21 -11.74
N SER A 81 -3.12 -7.01 -11.51
CA SER A 81 -3.63 -5.91 -10.68
C SER A 81 -3.09 -5.99 -9.25
N LEU A 82 -3.04 -7.18 -8.67
CA LEU A 82 -2.48 -7.39 -7.33
C LEU A 82 -0.99 -7.01 -7.28
N CYS A 83 -0.23 -7.35 -8.31
CA CYS A 83 1.18 -6.98 -8.39
C CYS A 83 1.36 -5.47 -8.46
N GLU A 84 0.51 -4.76 -9.20
CA GLU A 84 0.54 -3.30 -9.25
C GLU A 84 0.17 -2.66 -7.91
N LEU A 85 -0.89 -3.16 -7.28
CA LEU A 85 -1.33 -2.69 -5.96
C LEU A 85 -0.23 -2.91 -4.91
N ARG A 86 0.43 -4.06 -4.97
CA ARG A 86 1.54 -4.39 -4.08
C ARG A 86 2.69 -3.39 -4.24
N GLN A 87 3.07 -3.11 -5.48
CA GLN A 87 4.15 -2.16 -5.75
C GLN A 87 3.80 -0.76 -5.24
N ASP A 88 2.58 -0.30 -5.47
CA ASP A 88 2.13 1.01 -5.00
C ASP A 88 2.16 1.12 -3.48
N ILE A 89 1.70 0.07 -2.77
CA ILE A 89 1.68 0.11 -1.32
C ILE A 89 3.07 0.01 -0.71
N LEU A 90 3.98 -0.71 -1.37
CA LEU A 90 5.39 -0.75 -0.94
C LEU A 90 6.04 0.62 -0.99
N VAL A 91 5.76 1.40 -2.03
CA VAL A 91 6.25 2.78 -2.13
C VAL A 91 5.72 3.63 -0.99
N LYS A 92 4.43 3.52 -0.70
CA LYS A 92 3.80 4.26 0.41
C LYS A 92 4.38 3.88 1.76
N ILE A 93 4.57 2.58 1.99
CA ILE A 93 5.20 2.07 3.22
C ILE A 93 6.61 2.65 3.37
N GLY A 94 7.40 2.61 2.31
CA GLY A 94 8.76 3.15 2.35
C GLY A 94 8.82 4.62 2.73
N LYS A 95 7.90 5.43 2.20
CA LYS A 95 7.82 6.86 2.54
C LYS A 95 7.42 7.08 4.00
N LEU A 96 6.46 6.30 4.49
CA LEU A 96 6.02 6.40 5.88
C LEU A 96 7.13 5.98 6.86
N GLU A 97 7.84 4.91 6.53
CA GLU A 97 8.96 4.44 7.36
C GLU A 97 10.07 5.48 7.47
N LYS A 98 10.35 6.21 6.39
CA LYS A 98 11.34 7.28 6.41
C LYS A 98 10.90 8.49 7.22
N ALA A 99 9.59 8.73 7.31
CA ALA A 99 9.04 9.84 8.07
C ALA A 99 8.97 9.56 9.58
N LEU A 100 9.04 8.32 9.96
CA LEU A 100 8.96 7.85 11.34
C LEU A 100 10.32 7.34 11.81
#